data_79fde46b23a5456a63e0f6f4a99cdcd7
#
_entry.id   79fde46b23a5456a63e0f6f4a99cdcd7
#
_cell.length_a   1.000
_cell.length_b   1.000
_cell.length_c   1.000
_cell.angle_alpha   90.00
_cell.angle_beta   90.00
_cell.angle_gamma   90.00
#
_symmetry.space_group_name_H-M   'P 1'
#
loop_
_entity.id
_entity.type
_entity.pdbx_description
1 polymer ?
#
loop_
_entity_poly.entity_id
_entity_poly.type
_entity_poly.pdbx_seq_one_letter_code
_entity_poly.pdbx_strand_id
1 'polypeptide(L)'
;ESLRLRLGRQRIKLDNDRFIGNVGWRQNEQTYDAFSAAWDRDALHASYAYVDDVRRIFGDDVPAGRDEQGNTHLLNARMDIAGVGAVTGYYYHIDSDDTPAFSTDTFGVRLIGKQKLDTIDLRYAAELAHQRDAGDNPASYDANYYVLDGGVIVDNFDVGLGWEVLQGNDSAPNEAFVTPFATLHGFNGWADKFLATPAEGLDDRYLKAKATFGGLLAQVDYHAFQGEDGGGDLGREWDLLIAYQFHPRLRGELKFADFDGQDPRYSDTRKFWIMVTATLP
;
A
#
# COMPACT_ATOMS: atom_id res chain seq x y z
N GLU A 1 -3.49 26.05 13.67
CA GLU A 1 -4.37 24.99 14.15
C GLU A 1 -5.61 24.90 13.29
N SER A 2 -5.94 23.73 12.77
CA SER A 2 -7.14 23.52 11.97
C SER A 2 -7.83 22.20 12.37
N LEU A 3 -9.17 22.21 12.35
CA LEU A 3 -10.00 21.02 12.49
C LEU A 3 -10.91 20.91 11.28
N ARG A 4 -10.89 19.75 10.62
CA ARG A 4 -11.76 19.45 9.48
C ARG A 4 -12.63 18.26 9.83
N LEU A 5 -13.93 18.41 9.64
CA LEU A 5 -14.91 17.35 9.81
C LEU A 5 -15.55 17.04 8.46
N ARG A 6 -15.77 15.78 8.16
CA ARG A 6 -16.49 15.33 6.95
C ARG A 6 -17.48 14.24 7.31
N LEU A 7 -18.62 14.23 6.64
CA LEU A 7 -19.65 13.21 6.78
C LEU A 7 -20.12 12.80 5.38
N GLY A 8 -20.27 11.50 5.17
CA GLY A 8 -20.73 10.91 3.91
C GLY A 8 -19.59 10.33 3.09
N ARG A 9 -19.88 10.04 1.81
CA ARG A 9 -18.94 9.38 0.90
C ARG A 9 -17.71 10.24 0.66
N GLN A 10 -16.55 9.69 0.94
CA GLN A 10 -15.29 10.41 0.89
C GLN A 10 -14.13 9.50 0.52
N ARG A 11 -13.05 10.10 0.03
CA ARG A 11 -11.76 9.45 -0.16
C ARG A 11 -11.01 9.47 1.18
N ILE A 12 -10.53 8.30 1.62
CA ILE A 12 -9.60 8.17 2.74
C ILE A 12 -8.33 7.52 2.21
N LYS A 13 -7.19 8.17 2.48
CA LYS A 13 -5.85 7.70 2.15
C LYS A 13 -4.97 7.96 3.36
N LEU A 14 -4.37 6.93 3.89
CA LEU A 14 -3.48 7.02 5.05
C LEU A 14 -2.06 6.56 4.65
N ASP A 15 -1.08 7.35 5.03
CA ASP A 15 0.34 7.12 4.78
C ASP A 15 0.67 6.88 3.29
N ASN A 16 1.09 5.68 2.93
CA ASN A 16 1.41 5.27 1.55
C ASN A 16 0.33 4.38 0.91
N ASP A 17 -0.88 4.35 1.47
CA ASP A 17 -1.98 3.48 1.00
C ASP A 17 -1.74 1.96 1.20
N ARG A 18 -0.76 1.57 2.02
CA ARG A 18 -0.43 0.15 2.25
C ARG A 18 -1.50 -0.58 3.04
N PHE A 19 -2.21 0.11 3.92
CA PHE A 19 -3.32 -0.44 4.71
C PHE A 19 -4.65 0.15 4.28
N ILE A 20 -4.71 1.49 4.17
CA ILE A 20 -5.94 2.22 3.84
C ILE A 20 -5.66 3.12 2.64
N GLY A 21 -6.24 2.78 1.51
CA GLY A 21 -6.03 3.48 0.24
C GLY A 21 -7.31 3.61 -0.60
N ASN A 22 -7.19 4.31 -1.71
CA ASN A 22 -8.33 4.57 -2.59
C ASN A 22 -8.26 3.86 -3.95
N VAL A 23 -7.23 3.04 -4.18
CA VAL A 23 -7.00 2.34 -5.45
C VAL A 23 -6.98 3.31 -6.65
N GLY A 24 -6.41 4.51 -6.46
CA GLY A 24 -6.53 5.65 -7.38
C GLY A 24 -5.83 5.52 -8.73
N TRP A 25 -5.16 4.39 -9.01
CA TRP A 25 -4.62 4.10 -10.34
C TRP A 25 -5.71 3.58 -11.33
N ARG A 26 -6.88 3.19 -10.81
CA ARG A 26 -8.04 2.78 -11.62
C ARG A 26 -8.92 3.98 -11.97
N GLN A 27 -9.84 3.79 -12.92
CA GLN A 27 -10.78 4.84 -13.34
C GLN A 27 -11.86 5.13 -12.29
N ASN A 28 -12.26 4.12 -11.52
CA ASN A 28 -13.15 4.25 -10.37
C ASN A 28 -12.33 3.95 -9.09
N GLU A 29 -12.49 4.80 -8.10
CA GLU A 29 -11.76 4.72 -6.85
C GLU A 29 -12.55 3.97 -5.78
N GLN A 30 -11.83 3.35 -4.84
CA GLN A 30 -12.38 2.95 -3.56
C GLN A 30 -12.70 4.21 -2.75
N THR A 31 -13.90 4.29 -2.22
CA THR A 31 -14.39 5.38 -1.38
C THR A 31 -15.04 4.84 -0.12
N TYR A 32 -15.24 5.70 0.86
CA TYR A 32 -15.68 5.31 2.20
C TYR A 32 -16.90 6.12 2.60
N ASP A 33 -18.00 5.49 2.95
CA ASP A 33 -19.14 6.11 3.58
C ASP A 33 -18.83 6.25 5.08
N ALA A 34 -18.48 7.45 5.50
CA ALA A 34 -17.80 7.66 6.76
C ALA A 34 -18.07 9.02 7.41
N PHE A 35 -17.88 9.07 8.73
CA PHE A 35 -17.56 10.31 9.44
C PHE A 35 -16.04 10.37 9.64
N SER A 36 -15.42 11.50 9.33
CA SER A 36 -14.00 11.71 9.64
C SER A 36 -13.71 13.06 10.27
N ALA A 37 -12.69 13.09 11.13
CA ALA A 37 -12.12 14.26 11.75
C ALA A 37 -10.61 14.30 11.51
N ALA A 38 -10.08 15.42 11.04
CA ALA A 38 -8.65 15.64 10.90
C ALA A 38 -8.27 16.94 11.62
N TRP A 39 -7.26 16.85 12.47
CA TRP A 39 -6.75 17.94 13.27
C TRP A 39 -5.27 18.16 12.98
N ASP A 40 -4.91 19.41 12.66
CA ASP A 40 -3.55 19.82 12.37
C ASP A 40 -3.13 20.93 13.33
N ARG A 41 -2.00 20.74 13.99
CA ARG A 41 -1.38 21.74 14.85
C ARG A 41 0.14 21.64 14.79
N ASP A 42 0.78 22.68 14.26
CA ASP A 42 2.23 22.75 14.09
C ASP A 42 2.78 21.49 13.39
N ALA A 43 3.61 20.72 14.06
CA ALA A 43 4.20 19.49 13.56
C ALA A 43 3.33 18.22 13.78
N LEU A 44 2.17 18.37 14.45
CA LEU A 44 1.29 17.24 14.80
C LEU A 44 0.05 17.23 13.91
N HIS A 45 -0.21 16.08 13.29
CA HIS A 45 -1.35 15.80 12.44
C HIS A 45 -2.05 14.55 12.98
N ALA A 46 -3.31 14.66 13.33
CA ALA A 46 -4.10 13.51 13.80
C ALA A 46 -5.37 13.38 12.98
N SER A 47 -5.76 12.16 12.70
CA SER A 47 -7.01 11.87 12.01
C SER A 47 -7.70 10.67 12.62
N TYR A 48 -9.02 10.72 12.59
CA TYR A 48 -9.90 9.63 12.96
C TYR A 48 -10.99 9.50 11.91
N ALA A 49 -11.36 8.27 11.56
CA ALA A 49 -12.54 7.99 10.76
C ALA A 49 -13.32 6.81 11.36
N TYR A 50 -14.64 6.97 11.40
CA TYR A 50 -15.59 5.88 11.53
C TYR A 50 -16.16 5.60 10.14
N VAL A 51 -16.00 4.38 9.66
CA VAL A 51 -16.43 3.94 8.34
C VAL A 51 -17.53 2.90 8.51
N ASP A 52 -18.69 3.15 7.92
CA ASP A 52 -19.87 2.30 7.89
C ASP A 52 -19.85 1.37 6.66
N ASP A 53 -19.30 1.85 5.54
CA ASP A 53 -19.28 1.13 4.28
C ASP A 53 -18.04 1.50 3.45
N VAL A 54 -17.35 0.52 2.90
CA VAL A 54 -16.25 0.68 1.96
C VAL A 54 -16.73 0.34 0.56
N ARG A 55 -16.91 1.36 -0.29
CA ARG A 55 -17.27 1.20 -1.69
C ARG A 55 -16.07 0.79 -2.51
N ARG A 56 -16.02 -0.48 -2.85
CA ARG A 56 -14.89 -1.06 -3.56
C ARG A 56 -14.98 -0.80 -5.08
N ILE A 57 -13.86 -1.02 -5.76
CA ILE A 57 -13.72 -0.70 -7.19
C ILE A 57 -14.54 -1.59 -8.14
N PHE A 58 -15.03 -2.73 -7.68
CA PHE A 58 -15.79 -3.68 -8.52
C PHE A 58 -17.31 -3.56 -8.32
N GLY A 59 -17.76 -2.93 -7.22
CA GLY A 59 -19.17 -2.84 -6.86
C GLY A 59 -19.78 -4.17 -6.40
N ASP A 60 -21.06 -4.13 -6.04
CA ASP A 60 -21.75 -5.26 -5.37
C ASP A 60 -21.95 -6.49 -6.26
N ASP A 61 -21.89 -6.35 -7.59
CA ASP A 61 -22.16 -7.45 -8.52
C ASP A 61 -20.99 -8.47 -8.62
N VAL A 62 -19.82 -8.16 -8.05
CA VAL A 62 -18.62 -9.01 -8.09
C VAL A 62 -18.33 -9.56 -6.70
N PRO A 63 -18.62 -10.85 -6.39
CA PRO A 63 -18.50 -11.39 -5.04
C PRO A 63 -17.11 -11.24 -4.42
N ALA A 64 -16.03 -11.36 -5.22
CA ALA A 64 -14.64 -11.26 -4.76
C ALA A 64 -14.17 -9.81 -4.51
N GLY A 65 -15.00 -8.81 -4.73
CA GLY A 65 -14.62 -7.41 -4.61
C GLY A 65 -15.80 -6.51 -4.31
N ARG A 66 -16.88 -7.09 -3.70
CA ARG A 66 -18.06 -6.34 -3.28
C ARG A 66 -17.71 -5.23 -2.29
N ASP A 67 -18.62 -4.32 -2.13
CA ASP A 67 -18.58 -3.34 -1.05
C ASP A 67 -18.59 -4.06 0.32
N GLU A 68 -17.96 -3.46 1.33
CA GLU A 68 -17.80 -4.04 2.66
C GLU A 68 -18.50 -3.17 3.70
N GLN A 69 -19.59 -3.67 4.25
CA GLN A 69 -20.27 -3.07 5.40
C GLN A 69 -19.62 -3.52 6.70
N GLY A 70 -19.70 -2.67 7.73
CA GLY A 70 -19.21 -3.01 9.05
C GLY A 70 -18.90 -1.81 9.93
N ASN A 71 -18.17 -2.06 11.01
CA ASN A 71 -17.77 -1.06 11.98
C ASN A 71 -16.26 -0.86 11.94
N THR A 72 -15.79 0.03 11.07
CA THR A 72 -14.35 0.28 10.93
C THR A 72 -13.94 1.59 11.59
N HIS A 73 -12.92 1.54 12.47
CA HIS A 73 -12.34 2.69 13.13
C HIS A 73 -10.88 2.86 12.71
N LEU A 74 -10.56 4.01 12.14
CA LEU A 74 -9.22 4.34 11.67
C LEU A 74 -8.66 5.50 12.48
N LEU A 75 -7.59 5.27 13.23
CA LEU A 75 -6.86 6.30 13.97
C LEU A 75 -5.43 6.38 13.42
N ASN A 76 -4.99 7.59 13.09
CA ASN A 76 -3.65 7.86 12.58
C ASN A 76 -3.14 9.18 13.15
N ALA A 77 -1.93 9.18 13.69
CA ALA A 77 -1.29 10.36 14.26
C ALA A 77 0.16 10.46 13.80
N ARG A 78 0.46 11.53 13.08
CA ARG A 78 1.77 11.83 12.52
C ARG A 78 2.40 13.02 13.23
N MET A 79 3.69 12.90 13.55
CA MET A 79 4.54 13.97 14.05
C MET A 79 5.71 14.21 13.10
N ASP A 80 5.85 15.44 12.61
CA ASP A 80 7.02 15.86 11.83
C ASP A 80 8.16 16.25 12.78
N ILE A 81 9.33 15.62 12.61
CA ILE A 81 10.51 15.79 13.47
C ILE A 81 11.63 16.43 12.64
N ALA A 82 11.98 17.67 13.00
CA ALA A 82 13.02 18.41 12.27
C ALA A 82 14.35 17.63 12.23
N GLY A 83 14.94 17.55 11.04
CA GLY A 83 16.19 16.82 10.82
C GLY A 83 16.08 15.29 10.83
N VAL A 84 14.89 14.73 11.07
CA VAL A 84 14.65 13.27 11.03
C VAL A 84 13.63 12.90 9.95
N GLY A 85 12.49 13.59 9.90
CA GLY A 85 11.40 13.25 8.99
C GLY A 85 10.07 13.19 9.72
N ALA A 86 9.24 12.18 9.47
CA ALA A 86 7.96 12.02 10.13
C ALA A 86 7.82 10.64 10.76
N VAL A 87 7.26 10.61 11.96
CA VAL A 87 6.84 9.38 12.66
C VAL A 87 5.32 9.37 12.70
N THR A 88 4.72 8.28 12.26
CA THR A 88 3.27 8.04 12.32
C THR A 88 3.00 6.84 13.21
N GLY A 89 2.13 6.99 14.21
CA GLY A 89 1.52 5.88 14.94
C GLY A 89 0.08 5.70 14.49
N TYR A 90 -0.39 4.47 14.36
CA TYR A 90 -1.75 4.19 13.91
C TYR A 90 -2.37 2.99 14.62
N TYR A 91 -3.70 3.00 14.63
CA TYR A 91 -4.54 1.88 15.04
C TYR A 91 -5.73 1.80 14.08
N TYR A 92 -5.91 0.64 13.45
CA TYR A 92 -7.00 0.34 12.53
C TYR A 92 -7.77 -0.87 13.06
N HIS A 93 -9.00 -0.64 13.45
CA HIS A 93 -9.98 -1.67 13.77
C HIS A 93 -10.90 -1.83 12.57
N ILE A 94 -10.86 -2.97 11.93
CA ILE A 94 -11.76 -3.36 10.85
C ILE A 94 -12.66 -4.46 11.39
N ASP A 95 -13.95 -4.26 11.32
CA ASP A 95 -14.96 -5.26 11.65
C ASP A 95 -15.93 -5.33 10.47
N SER A 96 -15.79 -6.37 9.64
CA SER A 96 -16.51 -6.54 8.38
C SER A 96 -17.63 -7.56 8.53
N ASP A 97 -18.88 -7.12 8.26
CA ASP A 97 -20.06 -7.96 8.28
C ASP A 97 -20.12 -8.86 7.02
N ASP A 98 -19.63 -8.36 5.87
CA ASP A 98 -19.68 -9.06 4.59
C ASP A 98 -18.55 -10.07 4.41
N THR A 99 -17.37 -9.78 4.96
CA THR A 99 -16.19 -10.65 4.90
C THR A 99 -15.53 -10.75 6.28
N PRO A 100 -16.07 -11.55 7.21
CA PRO A 100 -15.56 -11.62 8.58
C PRO A 100 -14.05 -11.93 8.69
N ALA A 101 -13.46 -12.63 7.72
CA ALA A 101 -12.02 -12.85 7.66
C ALA A 101 -11.17 -11.57 7.48
N PHE A 102 -11.78 -10.43 7.14
CA PHE A 102 -11.12 -9.12 7.11
C PHE A 102 -11.13 -8.40 8.46
N SER A 103 -11.91 -8.91 9.42
CA SER A 103 -12.04 -8.30 10.75
C SER A 103 -10.74 -8.43 11.53
N THR A 104 -10.07 -7.31 11.75
CA THR A 104 -8.72 -7.26 12.34
C THR A 104 -8.51 -6.00 13.16
N ASP A 105 -7.68 -6.12 14.19
CA ASP A 105 -7.03 -5.02 14.88
C ASP A 105 -5.58 -4.90 14.40
N THR A 106 -5.23 -3.78 13.80
CA THR A 106 -3.86 -3.52 13.35
C THR A 106 -3.33 -2.27 14.01
N PHE A 107 -2.17 -2.35 14.66
CA PHE A 107 -1.48 -1.19 15.22
C PHE A 107 -0.02 -1.18 14.81
N GLY A 108 0.52 -0.01 14.56
CA GLY A 108 1.89 0.10 14.09
C GLY A 108 2.49 1.48 14.20
N VAL A 109 3.75 1.53 13.82
CA VAL A 109 4.53 2.76 13.76
C VAL A 109 5.33 2.80 12.45
N ARG A 110 5.32 3.94 11.80
CA ARG A 110 6.01 4.22 10.55
C ARG A 110 6.93 5.42 10.71
N LEU A 111 8.18 5.30 10.28
CA LEU A 111 9.14 6.39 10.12
C LEU A 111 9.41 6.59 8.63
N ILE A 112 9.35 7.84 8.17
CA ILE A 112 9.81 8.23 6.84
C ILE A 112 10.73 9.45 6.96
N GLY A 113 11.76 9.51 6.13
CA GLY A 113 12.65 10.65 6.15
C GLY A 113 13.45 10.84 4.88
N LYS A 114 14.00 12.05 4.78
CA LYS A 114 14.93 12.44 3.74
C LYS A 114 16.01 13.32 4.35
N GLN A 115 17.28 12.98 4.07
CA GLN A 115 18.45 13.71 4.55
C GLN A 115 19.26 14.20 3.37
N LYS A 116 19.56 15.49 3.36
CA LYS A 116 20.44 16.08 2.37
C LYS A 116 21.90 15.96 2.84
N LEU A 117 22.73 15.28 2.06
CA LEU A 117 24.15 15.11 2.29
C LEU A 117 24.93 15.66 1.09
N ASP A 118 25.33 16.92 1.18
CA ASP A 118 26.07 17.64 0.13
C ASP A 118 25.36 17.55 -1.24
N THR A 119 25.82 16.69 -2.14
CA THR A 119 25.30 16.51 -3.50
C THR A 119 24.27 15.40 -3.64
N ILE A 120 24.03 14.62 -2.59
CA ILE A 120 23.10 13.51 -2.59
C ILE A 120 22.02 13.70 -1.54
N ASP A 121 20.83 13.20 -1.80
CA ASP A 121 19.76 13.04 -0.81
C ASP A 121 19.60 11.56 -0.47
N LEU A 122 19.60 11.24 0.82
CA LEU A 122 19.19 9.92 1.31
C LEU A 122 17.70 9.94 1.62
N ARG A 123 16.97 8.94 1.16
CA ARG A 123 15.60 8.68 1.61
C ARG A 123 15.52 7.36 2.35
N TYR A 124 14.63 7.28 3.32
CA TYR A 124 14.41 6.06 4.10
C TYR A 124 12.99 5.96 4.62
N ALA A 125 12.54 4.73 4.77
CA ALA A 125 11.32 4.38 5.47
C ALA A 125 11.54 3.11 6.29
N ALA A 126 10.92 3.06 7.47
CA ALA A 126 10.83 1.87 8.30
C ALA A 126 9.43 1.81 8.90
N GLU A 127 8.84 0.63 8.92
CA GLU A 127 7.50 0.42 9.48
C GLU A 127 7.43 -0.93 10.17
N LEU A 128 6.75 -0.96 11.31
CA LEU A 128 6.42 -2.16 12.05
C LEU A 128 4.94 -2.12 12.37
N ALA A 129 4.23 -3.21 12.12
CA ALA A 129 2.86 -3.37 12.57
C ALA A 129 2.62 -4.75 13.14
N HIS A 130 1.65 -4.81 14.02
CA HIS A 130 1.12 -6.04 14.57
C HIS A 130 -0.38 -6.08 14.32
N GLN A 131 -0.86 -7.21 13.85
CA GLN A 131 -2.26 -7.47 13.55
C GLN A 131 -2.73 -8.70 14.30
N ARG A 132 -3.95 -8.65 14.78
CA ARG A 132 -4.66 -9.78 15.37
C ARG A 132 -6.09 -9.82 14.84
N ASP A 133 -6.73 -10.96 15.01
CA ASP A 133 -8.15 -11.10 14.73
C ASP A 133 -9.00 -10.16 15.57
N ALA A 134 -10.15 -9.77 15.03
CA ALA A 134 -11.16 -8.94 15.71
C ALA A 134 -12.57 -9.33 15.27
N GLY A 135 -13.60 -8.84 15.96
CA GLY A 135 -14.99 -9.08 15.62
C GLY A 135 -15.31 -10.57 15.46
N ASP A 136 -16.00 -10.88 14.39
CA ASP A 136 -16.44 -12.25 14.06
C ASP A 136 -15.44 -12.99 13.13
N ASN A 137 -14.14 -12.64 13.15
CA ASN A 137 -13.12 -13.34 12.36
C ASN A 137 -13.12 -14.84 12.71
N PRO A 138 -13.21 -15.74 11.69
CA PRO A 138 -13.26 -17.17 11.93
C PRO A 138 -11.92 -17.79 12.38
N ALA A 139 -10.80 -17.10 12.21
CA ALA A 139 -9.48 -17.48 12.69
C ALA A 139 -9.14 -16.71 13.98
N SER A 140 -8.29 -17.27 14.83
CA SER A 140 -7.71 -16.56 15.96
C SER A 140 -6.20 -16.59 15.81
N TYR A 141 -5.60 -15.43 15.50
CA TYR A 141 -4.20 -15.32 15.15
C TYR A 141 -3.59 -13.98 15.55
N ASP A 142 -2.28 -13.94 15.49
CA ASP A 142 -1.51 -12.70 15.43
C ASP A 142 -0.43 -12.80 14.34
N ALA A 143 -0.20 -11.72 13.65
CA ALA A 143 0.80 -11.63 12.58
C ALA A 143 1.49 -10.26 12.60
N ASN A 144 2.73 -10.22 12.12
CA ASN A 144 3.51 -9.00 12.07
C ASN A 144 3.78 -8.57 10.63
N TYR A 145 4.00 -7.28 10.47
CA TYR A 145 4.40 -6.63 9.23
C TYR A 145 5.66 -5.80 9.46
N TYR A 146 6.58 -5.89 8.52
CA TYR A 146 7.83 -5.13 8.56
C TYR A 146 8.12 -4.54 7.19
N VAL A 147 8.60 -3.31 7.14
CA VAL A 147 9.23 -2.76 5.95
C VAL A 147 10.47 -1.95 6.31
N LEU A 148 11.51 -2.14 5.52
CA LEU A 148 12.68 -1.29 5.47
C LEU A 148 12.91 -0.90 4.01
N ASP A 149 12.94 0.40 3.72
CA ASP A 149 13.23 0.96 2.40
C ASP A 149 14.27 2.06 2.54
N GLY A 150 15.23 2.07 1.64
CA GLY A 150 16.26 3.10 1.61
C GLY A 150 16.72 3.38 0.20
N GLY A 151 17.13 4.61 -0.07
CA GLY A 151 17.60 4.99 -1.39
C GLY A 151 18.41 6.28 -1.40
N VAL A 152 19.06 6.48 -2.53
CA VAL A 152 19.91 7.65 -2.82
C VAL A 152 19.33 8.38 -4.02
N ILE A 153 19.19 9.69 -3.89
CA ILE A 153 18.77 10.57 -4.96
C ILE A 153 19.97 11.45 -5.34
N VAL A 154 20.35 11.36 -6.62
CA VAL A 154 21.43 12.17 -7.22
C VAL A 154 20.89 12.80 -8.48
N ASP A 155 20.83 14.12 -8.53
CA ASP A 155 20.25 14.88 -9.63
C ASP A 155 18.83 14.36 -9.99
N ASN A 156 18.72 13.73 -11.14
CA ASN A 156 17.46 13.21 -11.70
C ASN A 156 17.24 11.72 -11.42
N PHE A 157 18.17 11.07 -10.73
CA PHE A 157 18.12 9.63 -10.47
C PHE A 157 17.78 9.35 -9.01
N ASP A 158 16.88 8.40 -8.77
CA ASP A 158 16.54 7.84 -7.47
C ASP A 158 16.72 6.32 -7.56
N VAL A 159 17.64 5.78 -6.78
CA VAL A 159 17.91 4.33 -6.71
C VAL A 159 17.80 3.89 -5.26
N GLY A 160 17.06 2.82 -5.03
CA GLY A 160 16.84 2.31 -3.69
C GLY A 160 16.55 0.82 -3.68
N LEU A 161 16.62 0.28 -2.50
CA LEU A 161 16.28 -1.10 -2.19
C LEU A 161 15.33 -1.15 -0.99
N GLY A 162 14.55 -2.20 -0.93
CA GLY A 162 13.64 -2.41 0.17
C GLY A 162 13.41 -3.89 0.46
N TRP A 163 12.85 -4.11 1.61
CA TRP A 163 12.46 -5.39 2.12
C TRP A 163 11.14 -5.23 2.87
N GLU A 164 10.12 -5.93 2.40
CA GLU A 164 8.78 -5.93 2.97
C GLU A 164 8.40 -7.35 3.36
N VAL A 165 7.88 -7.53 4.55
CA VAL A 165 7.44 -8.81 5.09
C VAL A 165 6.02 -8.70 5.60
N LEU A 166 5.16 -9.57 5.11
CA LEU A 166 3.84 -9.85 5.68
C LEU A 166 3.89 -11.26 6.24
N GLN A 167 3.83 -11.38 7.55
CA GLN A 167 3.94 -12.66 8.24
C GLN A 167 2.74 -13.57 7.92
N GLY A 168 2.99 -14.85 7.86
CA GLY A 168 1.97 -15.89 7.66
C GLY A 168 2.23 -17.12 8.49
N ASN A 169 1.44 -18.17 8.24
CA ASN A 169 1.57 -19.47 8.88
C ASN A 169 1.17 -20.56 7.88
N ASP A 170 2.15 -21.28 7.33
CA ASP A 170 1.92 -22.34 6.34
C ASP A 170 1.02 -23.49 6.89
N SER A 171 1.06 -23.69 8.20
CA SER A 171 0.25 -24.69 8.88
C SER A 171 -1.20 -24.24 9.16
N ALA A 172 -1.50 -22.94 9.04
CA ALA A 172 -2.80 -22.34 9.32
C ALA A 172 -3.13 -21.24 8.30
N PRO A 173 -3.73 -21.58 7.15
CA PRO A 173 -3.85 -20.68 5.97
C PRO A 173 -4.61 -19.36 6.18
N ASN A 174 -5.35 -19.20 7.28
CA ASN A 174 -6.12 -17.98 7.56
C ASN A 174 -5.45 -17.08 8.61
N GLU A 175 -4.17 -17.33 8.90
CA GLU A 175 -3.41 -16.61 9.93
C GLU A 175 -2.34 -15.68 9.34
N ALA A 176 -2.45 -15.31 8.06
CA ALA A 176 -1.55 -14.35 7.44
C ALA A 176 -1.97 -12.91 7.69
N PHE A 177 -1.00 -12.00 7.75
CA PHE A 177 -1.23 -10.56 7.81
C PHE A 177 -2.00 -10.08 6.58
N VAL A 178 -3.17 -9.45 6.75
CA VAL A 178 -4.04 -9.01 5.65
C VAL A 178 -4.13 -7.49 5.55
N THR A 179 -4.32 -6.98 4.33
CA THR A 179 -4.46 -5.55 4.06
C THR A 179 -5.67 -5.29 3.16
N PRO A 180 -6.91 -5.52 3.66
CA PRO A 180 -8.11 -5.60 2.84
C PRO A 180 -8.46 -4.30 2.10
N PHE A 181 -8.10 -3.13 2.64
CA PHE A 181 -8.43 -1.82 2.06
C PHE A 181 -7.24 -1.10 1.45
N ALA A 182 -6.15 -1.82 1.18
CA ALA A 182 -4.95 -1.28 0.56
C ALA A 182 -5.14 -0.89 -0.91
N THR A 183 -4.26 -0.01 -1.41
CA THR A 183 -4.04 0.15 -2.86
C THR A 183 -3.09 -0.94 -3.35
N LEU A 184 -3.58 -2.17 -3.38
CA LEU A 184 -2.79 -3.40 -3.52
C LEU A 184 -1.85 -3.42 -4.74
N HIS A 185 -2.29 -2.91 -5.90
CA HIS A 185 -1.46 -2.84 -7.12
C HIS A 185 -0.18 -2.00 -6.98
N GLY A 186 -0.07 -1.18 -5.97
CA GLY A 186 1.12 -0.37 -5.69
C GLY A 186 2.23 -1.12 -4.96
N PHE A 187 1.98 -2.37 -4.56
CA PHE A 187 2.84 -3.18 -3.70
C PHE A 187 3.03 -4.59 -4.27
N ASN A 188 4.16 -5.22 -3.93
CA ASN A 188 4.45 -6.61 -4.23
C ASN A 188 4.30 -6.98 -5.73
N GLY A 189 4.79 -6.09 -6.60
CA GLY A 189 4.81 -6.25 -8.06
C GLY A 189 3.50 -5.89 -8.77
N TRP A 190 3.60 -5.46 -10.04
CA TRP A 190 2.44 -5.01 -10.84
C TRP A 190 1.75 -6.14 -11.59
N ALA A 191 2.32 -7.35 -11.61
CA ALA A 191 1.62 -8.53 -12.11
C ALA A 191 0.43 -8.93 -11.23
N ASP A 192 0.28 -8.31 -10.05
CA ASP A 192 -0.81 -8.54 -9.10
C ASP A 192 -0.90 -10.01 -8.64
N LYS A 193 0.23 -10.66 -8.39
CA LYS A 193 0.26 -12.03 -7.90
C LYS A 193 -0.04 -12.14 -6.42
N PHE A 194 0.27 -11.09 -5.66
CA PHE A 194 0.18 -11.05 -4.21
C PHE A 194 -0.80 -9.97 -3.72
N LEU A 195 -1.97 -9.83 -4.38
CA LEU A 195 -3.06 -8.98 -3.91
C LEU A 195 -3.66 -9.48 -2.58
N ALA A 196 -3.54 -10.76 -2.31
CA ALA A 196 -3.77 -11.34 -0.99
C ALA A 196 -2.45 -11.94 -0.51
N THR A 197 -2.16 -11.79 0.76
CA THR A 197 -1.00 -12.42 1.39
C THR A 197 -1.12 -13.94 1.28
N PRO A 198 -0.10 -14.67 0.79
CA PRO A 198 -0.07 -16.14 0.84
C PRO A 198 -0.22 -16.66 2.27
N ALA A 199 -0.67 -17.90 2.43
CA ALA A 199 -0.83 -18.52 3.74
C ALA A 199 0.50 -18.53 4.53
N GLU A 200 1.58 -18.86 3.87
CA GLU A 200 2.95 -18.84 4.41
C GLU A 200 3.53 -17.44 4.59
N GLY A 201 2.74 -16.38 4.37
CA GLY A 201 3.26 -15.01 4.37
C GLY A 201 4.02 -14.66 3.10
N LEU A 202 4.55 -13.45 3.06
CA LEU A 202 5.30 -12.92 1.93
C LEU A 202 6.55 -12.17 2.41
N ASP A 203 7.72 -12.55 1.91
CA ASP A 203 8.99 -11.82 1.98
C ASP A 203 9.29 -11.27 0.59
N ASP A 204 9.15 -9.95 0.40
CA ASP A 204 9.41 -9.24 -0.85
C ASP A 204 10.67 -8.39 -0.72
N ARG A 205 11.71 -8.76 -1.45
CA ARG A 205 12.95 -8.00 -1.57
C ARG A 205 13.01 -7.32 -2.91
N TYR A 206 13.16 -6.01 -2.91
CA TYR A 206 13.08 -5.26 -4.15
C TYR A 206 14.20 -4.24 -4.34
N LEU A 207 14.50 -3.99 -5.61
CA LEU A 207 15.34 -2.90 -6.08
C LEU A 207 14.48 -1.98 -6.95
N LYS A 208 14.58 -0.66 -6.75
CA LYS A 208 13.87 0.34 -7.54
C LYS A 208 14.84 1.38 -8.08
N ALA A 209 14.72 1.69 -9.37
CA ALA A 209 15.46 2.77 -10.00
C ALA A 209 14.53 3.65 -10.82
N LYS A 210 14.64 4.96 -10.61
CA LYS A 210 13.79 5.97 -11.24
C LYS A 210 14.64 7.10 -11.78
N ALA A 211 14.28 7.60 -12.96
CA ALA A 211 14.90 8.77 -13.57
C ALA A 211 13.82 9.75 -14.07
N THR A 212 14.06 11.07 -13.88
CA THR A 212 13.11 12.11 -14.29
C THR A 212 13.83 13.18 -15.08
N PHE A 213 13.41 13.40 -16.34
CA PHE A 213 14.02 14.39 -17.25
C PHE A 213 12.94 15.17 -18.00
N GLY A 214 12.82 16.46 -17.77
CA GLY A 214 11.99 17.36 -18.59
C GLY A 214 10.55 16.89 -18.83
N GLY A 215 9.90 16.29 -17.83
CA GLY A 215 8.55 15.73 -17.95
C GLY A 215 8.49 14.25 -18.31
N LEU A 216 9.62 13.63 -18.68
CA LEU A 216 9.77 12.19 -18.84
C LEU A 216 10.10 11.56 -17.48
N LEU A 217 9.35 10.52 -17.11
CA LEU A 217 9.63 9.61 -16.01
C LEU A 217 9.91 8.23 -16.58
N ALA A 218 11.02 7.63 -16.19
CA ALA A 218 11.32 6.22 -16.39
C ALA A 218 11.55 5.56 -15.03
N GLN A 219 11.01 4.37 -14.84
CA GLN A 219 11.19 3.58 -13.64
C GLN A 219 11.34 2.10 -13.99
N VAL A 220 12.21 1.41 -13.26
CA VAL A 220 12.37 -0.04 -13.28
C VAL A 220 12.40 -0.51 -11.84
N ASP A 221 11.59 -1.54 -11.54
CA ASP A 221 11.61 -2.23 -10.27
C ASP A 221 11.90 -3.71 -10.52
N TYR A 222 12.61 -4.34 -9.60
CA TYR A 222 12.84 -5.78 -9.56
C TYR A 222 12.42 -6.30 -8.20
N HIS A 223 11.64 -7.36 -8.18
CA HIS A 223 11.16 -8.03 -6.99
C HIS A 223 11.64 -9.48 -6.96
N ALA A 224 11.97 -9.97 -5.78
CA ALA A 224 12.23 -11.38 -5.48
C ALA A 224 11.34 -11.78 -4.31
N PHE A 225 10.39 -12.70 -4.57
CA PHE A 225 9.35 -13.10 -3.64
C PHE A 225 9.63 -14.46 -3.04
N GLN A 226 9.54 -14.56 -1.73
CA GLN A 226 9.66 -15.82 -0.97
C GLN A 226 8.50 -15.96 0.00
N GLY A 227 8.14 -17.19 0.37
CA GLY A 227 7.27 -17.43 1.52
C GLY A 227 7.99 -17.03 2.80
N GLU A 228 7.33 -16.31 3.69
CA GLU A 228 7.92 -15.88 4.96
C GLU A 228 8.10 -17.07 5.89
N ASP A 229 7.06 -17.89 6.08
CA ASP A 229 7.12 -19.17 6.79
C ASP A 229 7.50 -20.28 5.80
N GLY A 230 8.59 -21.02 6.11
CA GLY A 230 9.09 -22.09 5.26
C GLY A 230 10.02 -21.68 4.10
N GLY A 231 10.10 -20.39 3.72
CA GLY A 231 11.14 -19.82 2.86
C GLY A 231 11.16 -20.31 1.39
N GLY A 232 10.04 -20.80 0.84
CA GLY A 232 9.95 -21.23 -0.56
C GLY A 232 10.07 -20.07 -1.55
N ASP A 233 10.75 -20.27 -2.70
CA ASP A 233 10.81 -19.28 -3.79
C ASP A 233 9.44 -19.23 -4.51
N LEU A 234 8.76 -18.08 -4.45
CA LEU A 234 7.45 -17.88 -5.06
C LEU A 234 7.55 -17.32 -6.48
N GLY A 235 8.61 -16.56 -6.75
CA GLY A 235 8.83 -15.97 -8.08
C GLY A 235 9.63 -14.68 -8.06
N ARG A 236 9.79 -14.11 -9.25
CA ARG A 236 10.50 -12.85 -9.49
C ARG A 236 9.73 -12.01 -10.48
N GLU A 237 9.85 -10.69 -10.35
CA GLU A 237 9.14 -9.78 -11.24
C GLU A 237 10.02 -8.61 -11.67
N TRP A 238 9.89 -8.24 -12.94
CA TRP A 238 10.38 -6.99 -13.48
C TRP A 238 9.22 -6.08 -13.82
N ASP A 239 9.27 -4.87 -13.30
CA ASP A 239 8.30 -3.81 -13.57
C ASP A 239 8.95 -2.64 -14.28
N LEU A 240 8.34 -2.16 -15.36
CA LEU A 240 8.81 -1.04 -16.14
C LEU A 240 7.70 0.00 -16.30
N LEU A 241 8.05 1.29 -16.10
CA LEU A 241 7.15 2.42 -16.33
C LEU A 241 7.89 3.48 -17.16
N ILE A 242 7.23 3.94 -18.21
CA ILE A 242 7.59 5.17 -18.93
C ILE A 242 6.36 6.07 -18.92
N ALA A 243 6.51 7.29 -18.42
CA ALA A 243 5.44 8.28 -18.43
C ALA A 243 5.95 9.62 -18.94
N TYR A 244 5.11 10.33 -19.68
CA TYR A 244 5.46 11.63 -20.21
C TYR A 244 4.33 12.64 -20.03
N GLN A 245 4.68 13.82 -19.51
CA GLN A 245 3.77 14.93 -19.35
C GLN A 245 3.80 15.79 -20.63
N PHE A 246 2.86 15.55 -21.55
CA PHE A 246 2.76 16.28 -22.83
C PHE A 246 2.30 17.72 -22.63
N HIS A 247 1.43 17.94 -21.65
CA HIS A 247 0.85 19.22 -21.27
C HIS A 247 0.50 19.18 -19.77
N PRO A 248 0.43 20.27 -19.03
CA PRO A 248 0.03 20.24 -17.61
C PRO A 248 -1.26 19.46 -17.30
N ARG A 249 -2.11 19.26 -18.30
CA ARG A 249 -3.38 18.50 -18.21
C ARG A 249 -3.41 17.21 -19.01
N LEU A 250 -2.31 16.80 -19.62
CA LEU A 250 -2.25 15.59 -20.45
C LEU A 250 -1.00 14.77 -20.17
N ARG A 251 -1.18 13.60 -19.65
CA ARG A 251 -0.12 12.64 -19.33
C ARG A 251 -0.37 11.31 -20.04
N GLY A 252 0.66 10.71 -20.62
CA GLY A 252 0.66 9.36 -21.15
C GLY A 252 1.57 8.47 -20.33
N GLU A 253 1.20 7.18 -20.18
CA GLU A 253 1.97 6.19 -19.43
C GLU A 253 1.94 4.84 -20.15
N LEU A 254 3.09 4.19 -20.16
CA LEU A 254 3.27 2.79 -20.56
C LEU A 254 3.80 2.03 -19.35
N LYS A 255 3.11 0.97 -18.93
CA LYS A 255 3.56 0.07 -17.87
C LYS A 255 3.71 -1.33 -18.42
N PHE A 256 4.66 -2.07 -17.90
CA PHE A 256 4.90 -3.46 -18.21
C PHE A 256 5.31 -4.19 -16.94
N ALA A 257 4.80 -5.41 -16.77
CA ALA A 257 5.19 -6.35 -15.72
C ALA A 257 5.50 -7.71 -16.34
N ASP A 258 6.58 -8.34 -15.90
CA ASP A 258 6.99 -9.69 -16.29
C ASP A 258 7.32 -10.50 -15.04
N PHE A 259 6.37 -11.32 -14.63
CA PHE A 259 6.49 -12.22 -13.48
C PHE A 259 6.87 -13.62 -13.94
N ASP A 260 7.94 -14.16 -13.37
CA ASP A 260 8.45 -15.54 -13.53
C ASP A 260 8.15 -16.33 -12.25
N GLY A 261 7.17 -17.23 -12.32
CA GLY A 261 6.71 -18.05 -11.21
C GLY A 261 7.66 -19.20 -10.91
N GLN A 262 8.09 -19.31 -9.66
CA GLN A 262 8.96 -20.41 -9.20
C GLN A 262 8.18 -21.48 -8.38
N ASP A 263 6.96 -21.14 -7.95
CA ASP A 263 6.02 -22.04 -7.31
C ASP A 263 4.87 -22.39 -8.25
N PRO A 264 4.43 -23.66 -8.36
CA PRO A 264 3.34 -24.09 -9.25
C PRO A 264 2.00 -23.36 -9.05
N ARG A 265 1.78 -22.75 -7.90
CA ARG A 265 0.59 -21.93 -7.61
C ARG A 265 0.57 -20.62 -8.42
N TYR A 266 1.72 -20.14 -8.86
CA TYR A 266 1.89 -18.86 -9.53
C TYR A 266 2.41 -19.04 -10.95
N SER A 267 1.53 -18.93 -11.94
CA SER A 267 1.91 -19.00 -13.34
C SER A 267 2.68 -17.76 -13.80
N ASP A 268 3.60 -17.93 -14.73
CA ASP A 268 4.24 -16.84 -15.45
C ASP A 268 3.19 -15.87 -16.00
N THR A 269 3.47 -14.59 -15.87
CA THR A 269 2.48 -13.58 -16.25
C THR A 269 3.15 -12.35 -16.82
N ARG A 270 2.69 -11.91 -17.97
CA ARG A 270 3.06 -10.63 -18.58
C ARG A 270 1.84 -9.74 -18.68
N LYS A 271 1.98 -8.50 -18.21
CA LYS A 271 0.95 -7.48 -18.32
C LYS A 271 1.50 -6.24 -18.98
N PHE A 272 0.67 -5.58 -19.76
CA PHE A 272 1.01 -4.33 -20.40
C PHE A 272 -0.17 -3.35 -20.30
N TRP A 273 0.12 -2.10 -19.96
CA TRP A 273 -0.89 -1.05 -19.86
C TRP A 273 -0.46 0.17 -20.68
N ILE A 274 -1.43 0.75 -21.37
CA ILE A 274 -1.33 2.06 -21.97
C ILE A 274 -2.38 2.93 -21.30
N MET A 275 -1.96 4.01 -20.68
CA MET A 275 -2.85 4.95 -20.00
C MET A 275 -2.66 6.37 -20.52
N VAL A 276 -3.76 7.07 -20.71
CA VAL A 276 -3.76 8.49 -21.02
C VAL A 276 -4.66 9.18 -20.02
N THR A 277 -4.11 10.13 -19.27
CA THR A 277 -4.84 10.92 -18.29
C THR A 277 -4.98 12.34 -18.80
N ALA A 278 -6.24 12.79 -18.92
CA ALA A 278 -6.57 14.18 -19.25
C ALA A 278 -7.35 14.81 -18.08
N THR A 279 -6.87 15.95 -17.58
CA THR A 279 -7.56 16.70 -16.54
C THR A 279 -8.36 17.83 -17.19
N LEU A 280 -9.67 17.82 -17.02
CA LEU A 280 -10.56 18.89 -17.49
C LEU A 280 -10.39 20.14 -16.61
N PRO A 281 -10.68 21.35 -17.16
CA PRO A 281 -10.57 22.61 -16.43
C PRO A 281 -11.59 22.74 -15.30
#